data_18c3f29c1143001d41a8cbf728b3c06a
#
_entry.id   18c3f29c1143001d41a8cbf728b3c06a
#
_cell.length_a   1.000
_cell.length_b   1.000
_cell.length_c   1.000
_cell.angle_alpha   90.00
_cell.angle_beta   90.00
_cell.angle_gamma   90.00
#
_symmetry.space_group_name_H-M   'P 1'
#
loop_
_entity.id
_entity.type
_entity.pdbx_description
1 polymer ?
#
loop_
_entity_poly.entity_id
_entity_poly.type
_entity_poly.pdbx_seq_one_letter_code
_entity_poly.pdbx_strand_id
1 'polypeptide(L)'
;MGIKRVVIRNTLLYASLVLPLLWAMLIWRPTLGEFSSLLPNLPAKMASMELSPLFLSLLASASTFYAGSIIGAVFEGSAKELLVGSLYAASFALLLSLPLIYAPGSGVYSSLGLYILLSFLTLILYNVASTLLKLRGLLSLRALSASAAIYIEGLAISRIIDIALRNPPSLLPPDLSRLLYMAMTASALLTLPSAFKGSRSNTLASIGEASSKYHIIIPSAIVAALYFGYYRENLSTLLPSLSPLSPYLEWMVITALAALVYRGARKSIEISALDRVGDWARHIQEVSTYRGERLSELTSAMEEFITQGRKERLILLLSLILHDEGLGEGEVEQILSPLLEHRDRPKPLLSVKGRVESLERRDIERRSRVLERVVERITTLSHIPISVEEVEAR
;
A
#
# COMPACT_ATOMS: atom_id res chain seq x y z
N MET A 1 8.76 10.81 -11.43
CA MET A 1 9.61 11.51 -10.43
C MET A 1 10.92 10.72 -10.30
N GLY A 2 12.11 11.32 -10.57
CA GLY A 2 13.36 10.55 -10.61
C GLY A 2 13.77 10.02 -9.23
N ILE A 3 14.33 8.80 -9.18
CA ILE A 3 14.81 8.11 -7.96
C ILE A 3 15.64 9.06 -7.08
N LYS A 4 16.52 9.86 -7.69
CA LYS A 4 17.35 10.84 -6.99
C LYS A 4 16.54 11.81 -6.12
N ARG A 5 15.41 12.35 -6.62
CA ARG A 5 14.56 13.29 -5.87
C ARG A 5 13.89 12.62 -4.66
N VAL A 6 13.45 11.37 -4.82
CA VAL A 6 12.83 10.61 -3.71
C VAL A 6 13.86 10.30 -2.63
N VAL A 7 15.05 9.85 -3.01
CA VAL A 7 16.15 9.57 -2.09
C VAL A 7 16.57 10.85 -1.34
N ILE A 8 16.80 11.95 -2.06
CA ILE A 8 17.19 13.25 -1.44
C ILE A 8 16.13 13.70 -0.45
N ARG A 9 14.82 13.68 -0.85
CA ARG A 9 13.73 14.07 0.04
C ARG A 9 13.69 13.22 1.32
N ASN A 10 13.79 11.90 1.19
CA ASN A 10 13.74 10.99 2.33
C ASN A 10 14.97 11.16 3.23
N THR A 11 16.15 11.41 2.64
CA THR A 11 17.38 11.72 3.41
C THR A 11 17.27 13.03 4.18
N LEU A 12 16.71 14.08 3.56
CA LEU A 12 16.48 15.35 4.24
C LEU A 12 15.48 15.21 5.40
N LEU A 13 14.37 14.48 5.18
CA LEU A 13 13.40 14.20 6.24
C LEU A 13 14.02 13.38 7.39
N TYR A 14 14.84 12.37 7.07
CA TYR A 14 15.56 11.61 8.07
C TYR A 14 16.56 12.50 8.85
N ALA A 15 17.35 13.29 8.16
CA ALA A 15 18.31 14.21 8.78
C ALA A 15 17.62 15.23 9.68
N SER A 16 16.47 15.80 9.25
CA SER A 16 15.70 16.77 10.04
C SER A 16 15.16 16.18 11.35
N LEU A 17 14.94 14.87 11.41
CA LEU A 17 14.48 14.17 12.62
C LEU A 17 15.67 13.71 13.47
N VAL A 18 16.72 13.18 12.85
CA VAL A 18 17.86 12.56 13.52
C VAL A 18 18.76 13.62 14.17
N LEU A 19 19.02 14.75 13.50
CA LEU A 19 19.92 15.79 14.04
C LEU A 19 19.42 16.36 15.38
N PRO A 20 18.13 16.74 15.55
CA PRO A 20 17.61 17.18 16.85
C PRO A 20 17.68 16.08 17.92
N LEU A 21 17.39 14.81 17.55
CA LEU A 21 17.48 13.70 18.50
C LEU A 21 18.92 13.45 18.98
N LEU A 22 19.88 13.49 18.06
CA LEU A 22 21.31 13.38 18.42
C LEU A 22 21.77 14.55 19.27
N TRP A 23 21.37 15.77 18.94
CA TRP A 23 21.66 16.94 19.75
C TRP A 23 21.08 16.82 21.15
N ALA A 24 19.81 16.42 21.27
CA ALA A 24 19.16 16.21 22.56
C ALA A 24 19.85 15.10 23.36
N MET A 25 20.25 14.00 22.73
CA MET A 25 20.91 12.88 23.41
C MET A 25 22.35 13.21 23.87
N LEU A 26 23.13 13.90 23.03
CA LEU A 26 24.57 14.11 23.28
C LEU A 26 24.86 15.37 24.05
N ILE A 27 24.13 16.45 23.81
CA ILE A 27 24.41 17.79 24.33
C ILE A 27 23.46 18.17 25.45
N TRP A 28 22.15 18.12 25.20
CA TRP A 28 21.16 18.59 26.16
C TRP A 28 20.93 17.59 27.30
N ARG A 29 20.87 16.29 27.02
CA ARG A 29 20.60 15.20 27.98
C ARG A 29 19.42 15.51 28.93
N PRO A 30 18.23 15.80 28.38
CA PRO A 30 17.10 16.22 29.19
C PRO A 30 16.63 15.12 30.13
N THR A 31 16.12 15.53 31.28
CA THR A 31 15.42 14.67 32.21
C THR A 31 13.91 14.83 32.06
N LEU A 32 13.14 13.84 32.47
CA LEU A 32 11.67 13.91 32.41
C LEU A 32 11.13 15.07 33.26
N GLY A 33 11.85 15.48 34.32
CA GLY A 33 11.51 16.58 35.21
C GLY A 33 11.49 17.97 34.55
N GLU A 34 12.28 18.17 33.49
CA GLU A 34 12.28 19.40 32.71
C GLU A 34 10.95 19.65 31.99
N PHE A 35 10.17 18.60 31.80
CA PHE A 35 8.83 18.64 31.21
C PHE A 35 7.69 18.59 32.25
N SER A 36 7.99 18.86 33.52
CA SER A 36 7.03 18.82 34.62
C SER A 36 5.84 19.77 34.43
N SER A 37 6.03 20.86 33.71
CA SER A 37 4.93 21.77 33.32
C SER A 37 3.89 21.13 32.40
N LEU A 38 4.30 20.15 31.59
CA LEU A 38 3.41 19.38 30.72
C LEU A 38 2.85 18.13 31.41
N LEU A 39 3.52 17.68 32.49
CA LEU A 39 3.21 16.48 33.24
C LEU A 39 3.08 16.79 34.73
N PRO A 40 2.07 17.54 35.17
CA PRO A 40 1.97 18.10 36.54
C PRO A 40 1.91 17.03 37.65
N ASN A 41 1.58 15.78 37.33
CA ASN A 41 1.50 14.67 38.29
C ASN A 41 2.67 13.69 38.18
N LEU A 42 3.84 14.15 37.70
CA LEU A 42 4.99 13.27 37.52
C LEU A 42 5.57 12.85 38.89
N PRO A 43 5.67 11.54 39.19
CA PRO A 43 6.32 11.06 40.40
C PRO A 43 7.78 11.54 40.47
N ALA A 44 8.25 11.97 41.62
CA ALA A 44 9.62 12.50 41.82
C ALA A 44 10.71 11.51 41.31
N LYS A 45 10.47 10.20 41.46
CA LYS A 45 11.36 9.15 40.93
C LYS A 45 11.45 9.13 39.40
N MET A 46 10.39 9.51 38.71
CA MET A 46 10.40 9.61 37.25
C MET A 46 11.01 10.93 36.77
N ALA A 47 10.90 12.00 37.55
CA ALA A 47 11.46 13.30 37.18
C ALA A 47 12.96 13.26 36.98
N SER A 48 13.71 12.41 37.69
CA SER A 48 15.15 12.22 37.55
C SER A 48 15.55 11.26 36.43
N MET A 49 14.63 10.67 35.70
CA MET A 49 14.95 9.74 34.61
C MET A 49 15.48 10.50 33.39
N GLU A 50 16.63 10.05 32.90
CA GLU A 50 17.21 10.52 31.65
C GLU A 50 16.37 10.05 30.45
N LEU A 51 16.16 10.95 29.48
CA LEU A 51 15.44 10.65 28.23
C LEU A 51 16.37 10.08 27.14
N SER A 52 17.68 9.95 27.41
CA SER A 52 18.65 9.42 26.44
C SER A 52 18.26 8.03 25.87
N PRO A 53 17.79 7.05 26.68
CA PRO A 53 17.35 5.75 26.13
C PRO A 53 16.13 5.87 25.20
N LEU A 54 15.19 6.79 25.48
CA LEU A 54 14.05 7.07 24.62
C LEU A 54 14.51 7.63 23.28
N PHE A 55 15.42 8.60 23.27
CA PHE A 55 15.96 9.15 22.03
C PHE A 55 16.73 8.11 21.22
N LEU A 56 17.47 7.21 21.89
CA LEU A 56 18.16 6.11 21.22
C LEU A 56 17.17 5.14 20.53
N SER A 57 16.07 4.79 21.20
CA SER A 57 15.03 3.93 20.61
C SER A 57 14.32 4.61 19.45
N LEU A 58 13.98 5.90 19.56
CA LEU A 58 13.43 6.70 18.47
C LEU A 58 14.40 6.79 17.29
N LEU A 59 15.69 6.98 17.55
CA LEU A 59 16.73 7.01 16.53
C LEU A 59 16.83 5.67 15.80
N ALA A 60 16.86 4.57 16.55
CA ALA A 60 16.91 3.21 15.99
C ALA A 60 15.68 2.94 15.11
N SER A 61 14.48 3.29 15.59
CA SER A 61 13.24 3.16 14.84
C SER A 61 13.26 4.01 13.56
N ALA A 62 13.64 5.28 13.64
CA ALA A 62 13.74 6.19 12.50
C ALA A 62 14.76 5.69 11.47
N SER A 63 15.92 5.16 11.93
CA SER A 63 16.96 4.61 11.05
C SER A 63 16.46 3.37 10.31
N THR A 64 15.75 2.49 11.00
CA THR A 64 15.16 1.28 10.41
C THR A 64 14.07 1.62 9.39
N PHE A 65 13.22 2.60 9.72
CA PHE A 65 12.20 3.12 8.80
C PHE A 65 12.83 3.77 7.57
N TYR A 66 13.87 4.57 7.75
CA TYR A 66 14.61 5.20 6.65
C TYR A 66 15.25 4.16 5.74
N ALA A 67 15.89 3.12 6.30
CA ALA A 67 16.45 2.02 5.52
C ALA A 67 15.37 1.34 4.65
N GLY A 68 14.19 1.04 5.22
CA GLY A 68 13.04 0.51 4.49
C GLY A 68 12.59 1.45 3.36
N SER A 69 12.52 2.74 3.63
CA SER A 69 12.12 3.78 2.66
C SER A 69 13.11 3.87 1.48
N ILE A 70 14.42 3.81 1.74
CA ILE A 70 15.45 3.82 0.68
C ILE A 70 15.40 2.54 -0.14
N ILE A 71 15.32 1.36 0.49
CA ILE A 71 15.16 0.09 -0.21
C ILE A 71 13.92 0.13 -1.10
N GLY A 72 12.79 0.62 -0.58
CA GLY A 72 11.55 0.80 -1.33
C GLY A 72 11.66 1.76 -2.51
N ALA A 73 12.53 2.78 -2.42
CA ALA A 73 12.75 3.75 -3.49
C ALA A 73 13.69 3.24 -4.59
N VAL A 74 14.72 2.47 -4.21
CA VAL A 74 15.84 2.09 -5.10
C VAL A 74 15.62 0.73 -5.76
N PHE A 75 15.06 -0.23 -5.02
CA PHE A 75 14.90 -1.60 -5.49
C PHE A 75 13.50 -1.91 -6.02
N GLU A 76 13.40 -2.95 -6.85
CA GLU A 76 12.17 -3.56 -7.35
C GLU A 76 12.27 -5.09 -7.27
N GLY A 77 11.10 -5.77 -7.29
CA GLY A 77 10.98 -7.22 -7.21
C GLY A 77 10.16 -7.68 -6.01
N SER A 78 9.79 -8.97 -6.00
CA SER A 78 8.96 -9.55 -4.93
C SER A 78 9.67 -9.56 -3.56
N ALA A 79 10.98 -9.78 -3.53
CA ALA A 79 11.77 -9.73 -2.30
C ALA A 79 11.83 -8.33 -1.68
N LYS A 80 11.69 -7.26 -2.48
CA LYS A 80 11.60 -5.89 -1.97
C LYS A 80 10.44 -5.70 -1.00
N GLU A 81 9.24 -6.17 -1.37
CA GLU A 81 8.04 -6.00 -0.52
C GLU A 81 8.24 -6.68 0.85
N LEU A 82 8.87 -7.86 0.87
CA LEU A 82 9.21 -8.55 2.11
C LEU A 82 10.23 -7.78 2.95
N LEU A 83 11.33 -7.32 2.35
CA LEU A 83 12.37 -6.58 3.06
C LEU A 83 11.86 -5.27 3.64
N VAL A 84 11.14 -4.47 2.83
CA VAL A 84 10.58 -3.18 3.26
C VAL A 84 9.56 -3.37 4.37
N GLY A 85 8.65 -4.33 4.22
CA GLY A 85 7.64 -4.63 5.24
C GLY A 85 8.26 -5.12 6.54
N SER A 86 9.31 -5.96 6.48
CA SER A 86 10.02 -6.42 7.68
C SER A 86 10.76 -5.29 8.40
N LEU A 87 11.36 -4.36 7.65
CA LEU A 87 11.99 -3.17 8.24
C LEU A 87 10.97 -2.23 8.89
N TYR A 88 9.80 -2.04 8.27
CA TYR A 88 8.74 -1.25 8.89
C TYR A 88 8.16 -1.91 10.13
N ALA A 89 7.98 -3.25 10.11
CA ALA A 89 7.58 -4.00 11.29
C ALA A 89 8.61 -3.87 12.43
N ALA A 90 9.89 -3.97 12.13
CA ALA A 90 10.98 -3.77 13.11
C ALA A 90 10.99 -2.34 13.65
N SER A 91 10.85 -1.32 12.80
CA SER A 91 10.74 0.08 13.22
C SER A 91 9.56 0.30 14.16
N PHE A 92 8.40 -0.26 13.84
CA PHE A 92 7.21 -0.17 14.67
C PHE A 92 7.37 -0.90 16.01
N ALA A 93 7.95 -2.10 16.02
CA ALA A 93 8.26 -2.83 17.24
C ALA A 93 9.24 -2.07 18.16
N LEU A 94 10.23 -1.38 17.58
CA LEU A 94 11.14 -0.49 18.33
C LEU A 94 10.37 0.69 18.98
N LEU A 95 9.39 1.28 18.31
CA LEU A 95 8.52 2.29 18.92
C LEU A 95 7.68 1.71 20.06
N LEU A 96 7.08 0.54 19.86
CA LEU A 96 6.29 -0.13 20.91
C LEU A 96 7.15 -0.60 22.09
N SER A 97 8.46 -0.73 21.92
CA SER A 97 9.39 -1.06 23.03
C SER A 97 9.71 0.12 23.96
N LEU A 98 9.35 1.37 23.59
CA LEU A 98 9.59 2.54 24.44
C LEU A 98 9.09 2.39 25.89
N PRO A 99 7.88 1.86 26.15
CA PRO A 99 7.41 1.66 27.51
C PRO A 99 8.28 0.69 28.34
N LEU A 100 9.00 -0.25 27.69
CA LEU A 100 9.88 -1.18 28.40
C LEU A 100 11.05 -0.45 29.06
N ILE A 101 11.52 0.66 28.49
CA ILE A 101 12.66 1.43 29.01
C ILE A 101 12.34 2.00 30.39
N TYR A 102 11.05 2.35 30.62
CA TYR A 102 10.58 3.02 31.82
C TYR A 102 9.70 2.15 32.70
N ALA A 103 9.45 0.88 32.33
CA ALA A 103 8.55 -0.01 33.08
C ALA A 103 9.18 -0.42 34.42
N PRO A 104 8.49 -0.27 35.54
CA PRO A 104 8.98 -0.74 36.84
C PRO A 104 8.68 -2.23 37.03
N GLY A 105 9.71 -3.03 37.23
CA GLY A 105 9.63 -4.41 37.73
C GLY A 105 9.58 -5.51 36.67
N SER A 106 10.10 -6.68 37.03
CA SER A 106 10.28 -7.85 36.13
C SER A 106 8.99 -8.43 35.56
N GLY A 107 7.89 -8.41 36.32
CA GLY A 107 6.59 -8.94 35.86
C GLY A 107 5.95 -8.10 34.72
N VAL A 108 6.21 -6.79 34.70
CA VAL A 108 5.72 -5.89 33.66
C VAL A 108 6.52 -6.09 32.37
N TYR A 109 7.82 -6.37 32.46
CA TYR A 109 8.67 -6.62 31.30
C TYR A 109 8.22 -7.87 30.52
N SER A 110 7.84 -8.94 31.21
CA SER A 110 7.41 -10.18 30.54
C SER A 110 6.09 -10.00 29.78
N SER A 111 5.12 -9.31 30.37
CA SER A 111 3.82 -9.07 29.73
C SER A 111 3.91 -8.06 28.58
N LEU A 112 4.64 -6.96 28.74
CA LEU A 112 4.88 -6.00 27.65
C LEU A 112 5.65 -6.64 26.50
N GLY A 113 6.72 -7.40 26.82
CA GLY A 113 7.51 -8.11 25.82
C GLY A 113 6.67 -9.09 24.99
N LEU A 114 5.72 -9.77 25.61
CA LEU A 114 4.80 -10.67 24.91
C LEU A 114 3.94 -9.92 23.88
N TYR A 115 3.34 -8.80 24.24
CA TYR A 115 2.49 -8.02 23.32
C TYR A 115 3.29 -7.33 22.23
N ILE A 116 4.50 -6.85 22.52
CA ILE A 116 5.43 -6.30 21.51
C ILE A 116 5.84 -7.40 20.52
N LEU A 117 6.16 -8.60 21.02
CA LEU A 117 6.46 -9.75 20.17
C LEU A 117 5.26 -10.16 19.33
N LEU A 118 4.05 -10.18 19.91
CA LEU A 118 2.81 -10.46 19.19
C LEU A 118 2.59 -9.47 18.05
N SER A 119 2.74 -8.17 18.29
CA SER A 119 2.65 -7.12 17.28
C SER A 119 3.69 -7.34 16.17
N PHE A 120 4.95 -7.51 16.52
CA PHE A 120 6.02 -7.76 15.56
C PHE A 120 5.76 -8.98 14.66
N LEU A 121 5.38 -10.12 15.28
CA LEU A 121 5.05 -11.35 14.54
C LEU A 121 3.83 -11.15 13.64
N THR A 122 2.80 -10.46 14.11
CA THR A 122 1.60 -10.19 13.33
C THR A 122 1.94 -9.38 12.07
N LEU A 123 2.75 -8.34 12.20
CA LEU A 123 3.17 -7.51 11.05
C LEU A 123 4.03 -8.30 10.06
N ILE A 124 4.96 -9.12 10.54
CA ILE A 124 5.78 -9.98 9.67
C ILE A 124 4.90 -11.03 8.97
N LEU A 125 4.05 -11.75 9.71
CA LEU A 125 3.17 -12.76 9.12
C LEU A 125 2.21 -12.15 8.10
N TYR A 126 1.65 -10.99 8.40
CA TYR A 126 0.83 -10.25 7.45
C TYR A 126 1.62 -9.86 6.19
N ASN A 127 2.86 -9.36 6.34
CA ASN A 127 3.68 -8.97 5.20
C ASN A 127 4.00 -10.16 4.30
N VAL A 128 4.37 -11.30 4.89
CA VAL A 128 4.63 -12.55 4.15
C VAL A 128 3.35 -13.06 3.47
N ALA A 129 2.25 -13.17 4.22
CA ALA A 129 0.97 -13.62 3.70
C ALA A 129 0.46 -12.70 2.58
N SER A 130 0.49 -11.37 2.78
CA SER A 130 0.07 -10.39 1.79
C SER A 130 0.86 -10.49 0.48
N THR A 131 2.18 -10.72 0.57
CA THR A 131 3.04 -10.89 -0.61
C THR A 131 2.74 -12.19 -1.34
N LEU A 132 2.60 -13.31 -0.62
CA LEU A 132 2.27 -14.62 -1.19
C LEU A 132 0.87 -14.64 -1.84
N LEU A 133 -0.12 -14.06 -1.16
CA LEU A 133 -1.50 -13.98 -1.66
C LEU A 133 -1.60 -13.05 -2.88
N LYS A 134 -0.80 -11.98 -2.92
CA LYS A 134 -0.68 -11.11 -4.11
C LYS A 134 -0.10 -11.86 -5.30
N LEU A 135 0.94 -12.66 -5.10
CA LEU A 135 1.57 -13.46 -6.16
C LEU A 135 0.62 -14.52 -6.72
N ARG A 136 -0.29 -15.04 -5.89
CA ARG A 136 -1.33 -16.02 -6.29
C ARG A 136 -2.61 -15.38 -6.81
N GLY A 137 -2.73 -14.05 -6.83
CA GLY A 137 -3.95 -13.35 -7.24
C GLY A 137 -5.14 -13.45 -6.27
N LEU A 138 -4.92 -13.94 -5.04
CA LEU A 138 -5.97 -14.16 -4.04
C LEU A 138 -6.27 -12.87 -3.25
N LEU A 139 -6.86 -11.88 -3.92
CA LEU A 139 -7.12 -10.54 -3.36
C LEU A 139 -8.06 -10.57 -2.15
N SER A 140 -9.08 -11.43 -2.15
CA SER A 140 -10.04 -11.56 -1.04
C SER A 140 -9.38 -12.05 0.24
N LEU A 141 -8.54 -13.08 0.15
CA LEU A 141 -7.78 -13.61 1.30
C LEU A 141 -6.77 -12.59 1.83
N ARG A 142 -6.16 -11.81 0.91
CA ARG A 142 -5.28 -10.71 1.30
C ARG A 142 -6.01 -9.64 2.12
N ALA A 143 -7.23 -9.29 1.74
CA ALA A 143 -8.05 -8.34 2.49
C ALA A 143 -8.43 -8.87 3.87
N LEU A 144 -8.83 -10.13 3.98
CA LEU A 144 -9.12 -10.79 5.26
C LEU A 144 -7.88 -10.82 6.16
N SER A 145 -6.70 -11.13 5.61
CA SER A 145 -5.44 -11.12 6.38
C SER A 145 -5.08 -9.72 6.87
N ALA A 146 -5.34 -8.66 6.08
CA ALA A 146 -5.15 -7.28 6.49
C ALA A 146 -6.07 -6.88 7.65
N SER A 147 -7.36 -7.19 7.54
CA SER A 147 -8.34 -6.92 8.60
C SER A 147 -8.00 -7.66 9.90
N ALA A 148 -7.63 -8.95 9.81
CA ALA A 148 -7.19 -9.72 10.96
C ALA A 148 -5.93 -9.14 11.61
N ALA A 149 -4.94 -8.72 10.81
CA ALA A 149 -3.73 -8.07 11.31
C ALA A 149 -4.05 -6.76 12.04
N ILE A 150 -4.89 -5.89 11.47
CA ILE A 150 -5.32 -4.63 12.12
C ILE A 150 -6.01 -4.91 13.45
N TYR A 151 -6.86 -5.93 13.53
CA TYR A 151 -7.54 -6.31 14.77
C TYR A 151 -6.56 -6.81 15.84
N ILE A 152 -5.63 -7.71 15.50
CA ILE A 152 -4.63 -8.25 16.43
C ILE A 152 -3.68 -7.13 16.89
N GLU A 153 -3.25 -6.24 15.98
CA GLU A 153 -2.46 -5.05 16.34
C GLU A 153 -3.21 -4.14 17.32
N GLY A 154 -4.50 -3.91 17.08
CA GLY A 154 -5.36 -3.14 17.99
C GLY A 154 -5.40 -3.73 19.39
N LEU A 155 -5.50 -5.05 19.50
CA LEU A 155 -5.45 -5.75 20.78
C LEU A 155 -4.07 -5.62 21.43
N ALA A 156 -2.98 -5.84 20.68
CA ALA A 156 -1.62 -5.75 21.21
C ALA A 156 -1.31 -4.32 21.70
N ILE A 157 -1.60 -3.29 20.89
CA ILE A 157 -1.36 -1.88 21.23
C ILE A 157 -2.20 -1.47 22.44
N SER A 158 -3.49 -1.83 22.49
CA SER A 158 -4.35 -1.49 23.62
C SER A 158 -3.82 -2.09 24.93
N ARG A 159 -3.32 -3.33 24.90
CA ARG A 159 -2.73 -3.98 26.05
C ARG A 159 -1.38 -3.39 26.47
N ILE A 160 -0.55 -3.00 25.50
CA ILE A 160 0.71 -2.29 25.78
C ILE A 160 0.40 -0.95 26.49
N ILE A 161 -0.58 -0.20 26.01
CA ILE A 161 -0.99 1.09 26.59
C ILE A 161 -1.59 0.90 27.97
N ASP A 162 -2.45 -0.10 28.17
CA ASP A 162 -3.05 -0.43 29.46
C ASP A 162 -1.98 -0.75 30.54
N ILE A 163 -0.96 -1.48 30.16
CA ILE A 163 0.16 -1.84 31.05
C ILE A 163 1.08 -0.62 31.28
N ALA A 164 1.40 0.13 30.22
CA ALA A 164 2.34 1.24 30.27
C ALA A 164 1.78 2.48 30.95
N LEU A 165 0.48 2.75 30.78
CA LEU A 165 -0.22 3.94 31.27
C LEU A 165 -1.24 3.58 32.36
N ARG A 166 -0.82 2.85 33.40
CA ARG A 166 -1.71 2.55 34.55
C ARG A 166 -2.25 3.81 35.21
N ASN A 167 -1.50 4.90 35.20
CA ASN A 167 -1.90 6.23 35.69
C ASN A 167 -1.62 7.23 34.56
N PRO A 168 -2.54 7.39 33.58
CA PRO A 168 -2.32 8.32 32.50
C PRO A 168 -2.26 9.77 32.99
N PRO A 169 -1.42 10.63 32.35
CA PRO A 169 -1.47 12.07 32.56
C PRO A 169 -2.88 12.61 32.32
N SER A 170 -3.26 13.69 32.99
CA SER A 170 -4.60 14.32 32.89
C SER A 170 -5.02 14.70 31.45
N LEU A 171 -4.04 14.93 30.58
CA LEU A 171 -4.27 15.22 29.16
C LEU A 171 -4.70 13.99 28.33
N LEU A 172 -4.43 12.78 28.82
CA LEU A 172 -4.81 11.55 28.13
C LEU A 172 -6.11 10.99 28.70
N PRO A 173 -6.95 10.38 27.84
CA PRO A 173 -8.16 9.68 28.31
C PRO A 173 -7.79 8.59 29.32
N PRO A 174 -8.50 8.48 30.45
CA PRO A 174 -8.29 7.37 31.38
C PRO A 174 -8.54 6.01 30.72
N ASP A 175 -9.46 5.95 29.76
CA ASP A 175 -9.81 4.75 28.98
C ASP A 175 -9.14 4.71 27.60
N LEU A 176 -7.92 5.30 27.45
CA LEU A 176 -7.22 5.39 26.18
C LEU A 176 -7.04 4.04 25.49
N SER A 177 -6.71 3.01 26.26
CA SER A 177 -6.54 1.65 25.74
C SER A 177 -7.83 1.12 25.11
N ARG A 178 -8.98 1.35 25.76
CA ARG A 178 -10.29 0.95 25.25
C ARG A 178 -10.68 1.72 23.99
N LEU A 179 -10.47 3.04 23.98
CA LEU A 179 -10.78 3.88 22.81
C LEU A 179 -9.94 3.45 21.58
N LEU A 180 -8.66 3.18 21.79
CA LEU A 180 -7.79 2.70 20.71
C LEU A 180 -8.19 1.30 20.22
N TYR A 181 -8.55 0.40 21.14
CA TYR A 181 -9.04 -0.92 20.75
C TYR A 181 -10.32 -0.81 19.91
N MET A 182 -11.28 0.04 20.31
CA MET A 182 -12.51 0.28 19.54
C MET A 182 -12.20 0.88 18.16
N ALA A 183 -11.29 1.86 18.10
CA ALA A 183 -10.87 2.47 16.83
C ALA A 183 -10.22 1.45 15.87
N MET A 184 -9.34 0.58 16.38
CA MET A 184 -8.68 -0.45 15.58
C MET A 184 -9.67 -1.53 15.14
N THR A 185 -10.61 -1.93 16.01
CA THR A 185 -11.69 -2.86 15.65
C THR A 185 -12.58 -2.29 14.56
N ALA A 186 -13.00 -1.02 14.70
CA ALA A 186 -13.75 -0.33 13.64
C ALA A 186 -12.96 -0.26 12.34
N SER A 187 -11.65 0.05 12.40
CA SER A 187 -10.77 0.05 11.24
C SER A 187 -10.68 -1.32 10.58
N ALA A 188 -10.58 -2.40 11.36
CA ALA A 188 -10.57 -3.78 10.86
C ALA A 188 -11.87 -4.10 10.11
N LEU A 189 -13.02 -3.71 10.65
CA LEU A 189 -14.33 -3.90 10.00
C LEU A 189 -14.46 -3.08 8.72
N LEU A 190 -14.03 -1.81 8.73
CA LEU A 190 -14.07 -0.92 7.56
C LEU A 190 -13.12 -1.36 6.43
N THR A 191 -12.12 -2.17 6.74
CA THR A 191 -11.19 -2.71 5.75
C THR A 191 -11.65 -4.03 5.13
N LEU A 192 -12.59 -4.74 5.75
CA LEU A 192 -13.15 -6.00 5.20
C LEU A 192 -13.67 -5.88 3.76
N PRO A 193 -14.42 -4.81 3.37
CA PRO A 193 -14.91 -4.68 2.01
C PRO A 193 -13.80 -4.58 0.95
N SER A 194 -12.53 -4.36 1.37
CA SER A 194 -11.39 -4.42 0.43
C SER A 194 -11.25 -5.79 -0.27
N ALA A 195 -11.91 -6.83 0.25
CA ALA A 195 -12.05 -8.13 -0.41
C ALA A 195 -12.74 -8.05 -1.78
N PHE A 196 -13.59 -7.04 -1.99
CA PHE A 196 -14.31 -6.84 -3.24
C PHE A 196 -13.51 -6.10 -4.32
N LYS A 197 -12.25 -5.73 -4.06
CA LYS A 197 -11.39 -4.99 -5.00
C LYS A 197 -11.23 -5.65 -6.37
N GLY A 198 -11.37 -6.97 -6.46
CA GLY A 198 -11.33 -7.74 -7.70
C GLY A 198 -12.71 -8.17 -8.22
N SER A 199 -13.81 -7.60 -7.72
CA SER A 199 -15.17 -7.93 -8.14
C SER A 199 -15.43 -7.49 -9.58
N ARG A 200 -16.24 -8.27 -10.31
CA ARG A 200 -16.74 -7.90 -11.65
C ARG A 200 -17.73 -6.73 -11.58
N SER A 201 -18.37 -6.51 -10.45
CA SER A 201 -19.26 -5.37 -10.23
C SER A 201 -18.45 -4.12 -9.94
N ASN A 202 -18.60 -3.09 -10.78
CA ASN A 202 -17.89 -1.81 -10.64
C ASN A 202 -18.16 -1.14 -9.29
N THR A 203 -19.40 -1.23 -8.78
CA THR A 203 -19.78 -0.68 -7.47
C THR A 203 -19.04 -1.41 -6.34
N LEU A 204 -19.00 -2.75 -6.34
CA LEU A 204 -18.29 -3.53 -5.33
C LEU A 204 -16.78 -3.32 -5.43
N ALA A 205 -16.22 -3.26 -6.63
CA ALA A 205 -14.80 -2.97 -6.85
C ALA A 205 -14.41 -1.59 -6.31
N SER A 206 -15.24 -0.56 -6.52
CA SER A 206 -14.99 0.79 -6.03
C SER A 206 -15.06 0.88 -4.49
N ILE A 207 -16.02 0.19 -3.86
CA ILE A 207 -16.08 0.07 -2.40
C ILE A 207 -14.83 -0.64 -1.89
N GLY A 208 -14.42 -1.73 -2.54
CA GLY A 208 -13.20 -2.46 -2.21
C GLY A 208 -11.93 -1.61 -2.32
N GLU A 209 -11.84 -0.76 -3.33
CA GLU A 209 -10.71 0.16 -3.48
C GLU A 209 -10.68 1.24 -2.38
N ALA A 210 -11.82 1.85 -2.07
CA ALA A 210 -11.94 2.82 -0.98
C ALA A 210 -11.54 2.19 0.36
N SER A 211 -12.04 0.99 0.67
CA SER A 211 -11.75 0.27 1.92
C SER A 211 -10.29 -0.25 2.01
N SER A 212 -9.55 -0.27 0.90
CA SER A 212 -8.12 -0.66 0.91
C SER A 212 -7.16 0.46 1.32
N LYS A 213 -7.68 1.67 1.63
CA LYS A 213 -6.86 2.83 2.01
C LYS A 213 -6.60 2.88 3.52
N TYR A 214 -5.93 1.86 4.05
CA TYR A 214 -5.65 1.71 5.50
C TYR A 214 -4.97 2.93 6.12
N HIS A 215 -4.07 3.60 5.38
CA HIS A 215 -3.37 4.82 5.83
C HIS A 215 -4.28 6.03 6.06
N ILE A 216 -5.54 5.97 5.60
CA ILE A 216 -6.57 6.98 5.86
C ILE A 216 -7.54 6.47 6.93
N ILE A 217 -7.99 5.22 6.81
CA ILE A 217 -9.03 4.63 7.67
C ILE A 217 -8.56 4.57 9.13
N ILE A 218 -7.35 4.03 9.37
CA ILE A 218 -6.84 3.84 10.73
C ILE A 218 -6.67 5.17 11.48
N PRO A 219 -5.93 6.18 10.96
CA PRO A 219 -5.83 7.46 11.64
C PRO A 219 -7.16 8.16 11.84
N SER A 220 -8.06 8.09 10.84
CA SER A 220 -9.39 8.70 10.96
C SER A 220 -10.23 8.07 12.07
N ALA A 221 -10.20 6.74 12.19
CA ALA A 221 -10.90 6.02 13.25
C ALA A 221 -10.31 6.34 14.63
N ILE A 222 -8.99 6.46 14.75
CA ILE A 222 -8.32 6.84 16.00
C ILE A 222 -8.72 8.28 16.40
N VAL A 223 -8.62 9.24 15.47
CA VAL A 223 -8.99 10.63 15.72
C VAL A 223 -10.47 10.73 16.12
N ALA A 224 -11.35 10.03 15.40
CA ALA A 224 -12.78 10.02 15.73
C ALA A 224 -13.03 9.42 17.11
N ALA A 225 -12.44 8.27 17.44
CA ALA A 225 -12.61 7.63 18.73
C ALA A 225 -12.11 8.49 19.89
N LEU A 226 -10.95 9.12 19.75
CA LEU A 226 -10.39 10.01 20.77
C LEU A 226 -11.22 11.29 20.93
N TYR A 227 -11.58 11.93 19.82
CA TYR A 227 -12.33 13.17 19.87
C TYR A 227 -13.74 12.96 20.43
N PHE A 228 -14.54 12.07 19.84
CA PHE A 228 -15.92 11.84 20.26
C PHE A 228 -16.04 11.02 21.55
N GLY A 229 -15.06 10.16 21.85
CA GLY A 229 -15.08 9.34 23.06
C GLY A 229 -14.57 10.04 24.32
N TYR A 230 -13.78 11.12 24.17
CA TYR A 230 -13.21 11.79 25.35
C TYR A 230 -13.12 13.31 25.22
N TYR A 231 -12.46 13.84 24.19
CA TYR A 231 -12.14 15.27 24.14
C TYR A 231 -13.35 16.16 23.98
N ARG A 232 -14.40 15.71 23.29
CA ARG A 232 -15.62 16.50 23.08
C ARG A 232 -16.23 16.94 24.38
N GLU A 233 -16.35 16.07 25.37
CA GLU A 233 -16.98 16.35 26.66
C GLU A 233 -16.03 17.04 27.66
N ASN A 234 -14.73 16.72 27.58
CA ASN A 234 -13.75 17.17 28.54
C ASN A 234 -12.94 18.42 28.08
N LEU A 235 -13.20 18.95 26.88
CA LEU A 235 -12.43 20.07 26.31
C LEU A 235 -12.51 21.33 27.21
N SER A 236 -13.66 21.62 27.81
CA SER A 236 -13.86 22.75 28.70
C SER A 236 -13.05 22.65 30.00
N THR A 237 -12.82 21.45 30.48
CA THR A 237 -12.05 21.18 31.71
C THR A 237 -10.57 21.08 31.45
N LEU A 238 -10.16 20.48 30.33
CA LEU A 238 -8.76 20.27 29.95
C LEU A 238 -8.11 21.55 29.41
N LEU A 239 -8.84 22.31 28.61
CA LEU A 239 -8.38 23.51 27.92
C LEU A 239 -9.46 24.62 28.01
N PRO A 240 -9.62 25.25 29.17
CA PRO A 240 -10.66 26.28 29.39
C PRO A 240 -10.59 27.42 28.38
N SER A 241 -9.37 27.79 27.95
CA SER A 241 -9.14 28.84 26.96
C SER A 241 -9.69 28.50 25.57
N LEU A 242 -9.84 27.22 25.24
CA LEU A 242 -10.39 26.74 23.98
C LEU A 242 -11.88 26.38 24.04
N SER A 243 -12.47 26.41 25.23
CA SER A 243 -13.89 26.10 25.42
C SER A 243 -14.85 26.93 24.52
N PRO A 244 -14.64 28.24 24.30
CA PRO A 244 -15.47 29.02 23.38
C PRO A 244 -15.34 28.59 21.92
N LEU A 245 -14.23 27.93 21.57
CA LEU A 245 -13.93 27.43 20.22
C LEU A 245 -14.42 25.99 19.99
N SER A 246 -14.97 25.34 21.01
CA SER A 246 -15.45 23.94 20.96
C SER A 246 -16.35 23.66 19.75
N PRO A 247 -17.37 24.46 19.40
CA PRO A 247 -18.21 24.22 18.23
C PRO A 247 -17.44 24.27 16.93
N TYR A 248 -16.46 25.19 16.81
CA TYR A 248 -15.63 25.32 15.60
C TYR A 248 -14.67 24.15 15.47
N LEU A 249 -14.09 23.67 16.58
CA LEU A 249 -13.24 22.48 16.61
C LEU A 249 -14.03 21.23 16.21
N GLU A 250 -15.28 21.08 16.68
CA GLU A 250 -16.16 19.98 16.29
C GLU A 250 -16.39 19.98 14.77
N TRP A 251 -16.79 21.12 14.22
CA TRP A 251 -16.98 21.27 12.76
C TRP A 251 -15.69 21.05 11.98
N MET A 252 -14.56 21.49 12.49
CA MET A 252 -13.25 21.25 11.86
C MET A 252 -12.92 19.75 11.81
N VAL A 253 -13.13 19.02 12.90
CA VAL A 253 -12.90 17.55 12.94
C VAL A 253 -13.87 16.83 11.99
N ILE A 254 -15.17 17.18 12.02
CA ILE A 254 -16.17 16.59 11.12
C ILE A 254 -15.81 16.87 9.66
N THR A 255 -15.47 18.11 9.34
CA THR A 255 -15.08 18.50 7.97
C THR A 255 -13.80 17.80 7.51
N ALA A 256 -12.79 17.67 8.39
CA ALA A 256 -11.56 16.94 8.09
C ALA A 256 -11.83 15.45 7.83
N LEU A 257 -12.65 14.81 8.67
CA LEU A 257 -13.05 13.42 8.47
C LEU A 257 -13.85 13.24 7.17
N ALA A 258 -14.82 14.14 6.90
CA ALA A 258 -15.59 14.12 5.66
C ALA A 258 -14.70 14.33 4.42
N ALA A 259 -13.72 15.25 4.48
CA ALA A 259 -12.75 15.47 3.41
C ALA A 259 -11.84 14.25 3.16
N LEU A 260 -11.43 13.54 4.22
CA LEU A 260 -10.68 12.30 4.12
C LEU A 260 -11.50 11.19 3.44
N VAL A 261 -12.75 11.02 3.85
CA VAL A 261 -13.69 10.07 3.25
C VAL A 261 -13.94 10.43 1.78
N TYR A 262 -14.23 11.71 1.49
CA TYR A 262 -14.44 12.20 0.12
C TYR A 262 -13.20 11.95 -0.75
N ARG A 263 -12.00 12.30 -0.27
CA ARG A 263 -10.74 12.03 -0.98
C ARG A 263 -10.53 10.54 -1.24
N GLY A 264 -10.95 9.69 -0.28
CA GLY A 264 -10.96 8.24 -0.45
C GLY A 264 -11.91 7.76 -1.55
N ALA A 265 -13.14 8.31 -1.57
CA ALA A 265 -14.20 7.91 -2.48
C ALA A 265 -14.10 8.55 -3.87
N ARG A 266 -13.51 9.74 -3.99
CA ARG A 266 -13.47 10.54 -5.23
C ARG A 266 -12.95 9.74 -6.44
N LYS A 267 -11.83 9.05 -6.29
CA LYS A 267 -11.26 8.24 -7.37
C LYS A 267 -12.19 7.10 -7.81
N SER A 268 -12.93 6.52 -6.87
CA SER A 268 -13.92 5.48 -7.14
C SER A 268 -15.13 6.02 -7.89
N ILE A 269 -15.57 7.24 -7.56
CA ILE A 269 -16.66 7.93 -8.23
C ILE A 269 -16.26 8.31 -9.66
N GLU A 270 -15.04 8.83 -9.84
CA GLU A 270 -14.49 9.19 -11.16
C GLU A 270 -14.39 7.96 -12.07
N ILE A 271 -13.90 6.82 -11.56
CA ILE A 271 -13.81 5.56 -12.33
C ILE A 271 -15.20 5.07 -12.71
N SER A 272 -16.17 5.07 -11.79
CA SER A 272 -17.55 4.61 -12.09
C SER A 272 -18.30 5.54 -13.04
N ALA A 273 -17.93 6.82 -13.12
CA ALA A 273 -18.48 7.77 -14.10
C ALA A 273 -17.88 7.53 -15.49
N LEU A 274 -16.56 7.33 -15.56
CA LEU A 274 -15.84 7.01 -16.80
C LEU A 274 -16.28 5.68 -17.39
N ASP A 275 -16.51 4.65 -16.57
CA ASP A 275 -17.02 3.35 -17.01
C ASP A 275 -18.42 3.46 -17.62
N ARG A 276 -19.33 4.27 -17.03
CA ARG A 276 -20.66 4.52 -17.60
C ARG A 276 -20.59 5.21 -18.95
N VAL A 277 -19.67 6.17 -19.13
CA VAL A 277 -19.43 6.80 -20.41
C VAL A 277 -18.82 5.82 -21.41
N GLY A 278 -17.91 4.95 -20.94
CA GLY A 278 -17.30 3.90 -21.73
C GLY A 278 -18.29 2.81 -22.16
N ASP A 279 -19.23 2.44 -21.30
CA ASP A 279 -20.31 1.48 -21.63
C ASP A 279 -21.28 2.08 -22.66
N TRP A 280 -21.58 3.37 -22.52
CA TRP A 280 -22.40 4.10 -23.50
C TRP A 280 -21.70 4.24 -24.85
N ALA A 281 -20.41 4.55 -24.84
CA ALA A 281 -19.59 4.62 -26.05
C ALA A 281 -19.46 3.23 -26.72
N ARG A 282 -19.31 2.16 -25.94
CA ARG A 282 -19.33 0.77 -26.45
C ARG A 282 -20.67 0.41 -27.09
N HIS A 283 -21.78 0.77 -26.47
CA HIS A 283 -23.12 0.50 -27.01
C HIS A 283 -23.37 1.24 -28.33
N ILE A 284 -22.83 2.46 -28.51
CA ILE A 284 -22.86 3.18 -29.79
C ILE A 284 -21.93 2.50 -30.81
N GLN A 285 -20.79 1.98 -30.39
CA GLN A 285 -19.84 1.26 -31.24
C GLN A 285 -20.33 -0.13 -31.67
N GLU A 286 -21.05 -0.86 -30.80
CA GLU A 286 -21.68 -2.14 -31.12
C GLU A 286 -22.70 -2.05 -32.27
N VAL A 287 -23.36 -0.90 -32.43
CA VAL A 287 -24.29 -0.63 -33.52
C VAL A 287 -23.58 -0.36 -34.86
N SER A 288 -22.30 0.03 -34.87
CA SER A 288 -21.63 0.48 -36.09
C SER A 288 -20.60 -0.47 -36.73
N THR A 289 -20.14 -1.57 -36.09
CA THR A 289 -18.98 -2.29 -36.65
C THR A 289 -18.86 -3.78 -36.29
N TYR A 290 -19.56 -4.65 -36.96
CA TYR A 290 -19.28 -6.10 -36.97
C TYR A 290 -17.94 -6.48 -37.63
N ARG A 291 -17.28 -5.57 -38.36
CA ARG A 291 -15.99 -5.81 -39.02
C ARG A 291 -14.78 -5.28 -38.24
N GLY A 292 -14.95 -4.30 -37.33
CA GLY A 292 -13.88 -3.70 -36.55
C GLY A 292 -13.53 -4.44 -35.25
N GLU A 293 -14.42 -5.30 -34.76
CA GLU A 293 -14.25 -5.97 -33.45
C GLU A 293 -13.05 -6.93 -33.44
N ARG A 294 -12.92 -7.79 -34.45
CA ARG A 294 -11.81 -8.75 -34.54
C ARG A 294 -10.45 -8.06 -34.67
N LEU A 295 -10.38 -6.94 -35.39
CA LEU A 295 -9.16 -6.14 -35.51
C LEU A 295 -8.79 -5.43 -34.22
N SER A 296 -9.79 -4.88 -33.49
CA SER A 296 -9.56 -4.24 -32.20
C SER A 296 -9.14 -5.23 -31.12
N GLU A 297 -9.70 -6.46 -31.14
CA GLU A 297 -9.30 -7.54 -30.24
C GLU A 297 -7.89 -8.03 -30.53
N LEU A 298 -7.53 -8.17 -31.79
CA LEU A 298 -6.19 -8.56 -32.22
C LEU A 298 -5.16 -7.49 -31.81
N THR A 299 -5.46 -6.21 -32.07
CA THR A 299 -4.60 -5.09 -31.67
C THR A 299 -4.40 -5.05 -30.15
N SER A 300 -5.49 -5.23 -29.38
CA SER A 300 -5.41 -5.30 -27.91
C SER A 300 -4.57 -6.50 -27.43
N ALA A 301 -4.72 -7.66 -28.07
CA ALA A 301 -3.92 -8.85 -27.74
C ALA A 301 -2.43 -8.68 -28.10
N MET A 302 -2.14 -8.00 -29.22
CA MET A 302 -0.77 -7.65 -29.61
C MET A 302 -0.14 -6.68 -28.61
N GLU A 303 -0.87 -5.66 -28.20
CA GLU A 303 -0.43 -4.68 -27.20
C GLU A 303 -0.21 -5.33 -25.83
N GLU A 304 -1.07 -6.25 -25.43
CA GLU A 304 -0.93 -7.04 -24.21
C GLU A 304 0.32 -7.95 -24.25
N PHE A 305 0.60 -8.56 -25.39
CA PHE A 305 1.81 -9.35 -25.57
C PHE A 305 3.06 -8.48 -25.53
N ILE A 306 3.11 -7.36 -26.25
CA ILE A 306 4.27 -6.46 -26.27
C ILE A 306 4.57 -5.91 -24.89
N THR A 307 3.53 -5.43 -24.17
CA THR A 307 3.69 -4.74 -22.87
C THR A 307 3.83 -5.70 -21.69
N GLN A 308 3.05 -6.78 -21.67
CA GLN A 308 2.94 -7.69 -20.52
C GLN A 308 3.55 -9.07 -20.75
N GLY A 309 3.81 -9.45 -22.01
CA GLY A 309 4.32 -10.78 -22.38
C GLY A 309 3.25 -11.88 -22.40
N ARG A 310 1.96 -11.54 -22.29
CA ARG A 310 0.87 -12.52 -22.33
C ARG A 310 0.56 -12.90 -23.76
N LYS A 311 0.94 -14.10 -24.14
CA LYS A 311 0.85 -14.59 -25.52
C LYS A 311 -0.40 -15.46 -25.79
N GLU A 312 -1.05 -15.96 -24.75
CA GLU A 312 -2.11 -16.96 -24.85
C GLU A 312 -3.31 -16.48 -25.69
N ARG A 313 -3.77 -15.23 -25.39
CA ARG A 313 -4.89 -14.63 -26.14
C ARG A 313 -4.51 -14.34 -27.59
N LEU A 314 -3.29 -13.87 -27.82
CA LEU A 314 -2.79 -13.59 -29.16
C LEU A 314 -2.67 -14.86 -30.01
N ILE A 315 -2.12 -15.94 -29.43
CA ILE A 315 -2.03 -17.25 -30.10
C ILE A 315 -3.42 -17.74 -30.49
N LEU A 316 -4.38 -17.68 -29.57
CA LEU A 316 -5.76 -18.13 -29.81
C LEU A 316 -6.44 -17.33 -30.94
N LEU A 317 -6.33 -16.02 -30.93
CA LEU A 317 -6.91 -15.16 -31.98
C LEU A 317 -6.26 -15.39 -33.35
N LEU A 318 -4.93 -15.46 -33.38
CA LEU A 318 -4.20 -15.72 -34.63
C LEU A 318 -4.50 -17.11 -35.17
N SER A 319 -4.57 -18.15 -34.32
CA SER A 319 -4.92 -19.51 -34.77
C SER A 319 -6.34 -19.58 -35.37
N LEU A 320 -7.32 -18.89 -34.76
CA LEU A 320 -8.68 -18.80 -35.30
C LEU A 320 -8.71 -18.10 -36.66
N ILE A 321 -8.00 -16.96 -36.79
CA ILE A 321 -7.97 -16.21 -38.06
C ILE A 321 -7.29 -17.04 -39.15
N LEU A 322 -6.17 -17.67 -38.86
CA LEU A 322 -5.45 -18.48 -39.85
C LEU A 322 -6.24 -19.74 -40.27
N HIS A 323 -7.00 -20.33 -39.34
CA HIS A 323 -7.88 -21.46 -39.64
C HIS A 323 -9.09 -21.04 -40.45
N ASP A 324 -9.69 -19.87 -40.16
CA ASP A 324 -10.77 -19.27 -40.97
C ASP A 324 -10.31 -18.97 -42.41
N GLU A 325 -9.02 -18.68 -42.63
CA GLU A 325 -8.40 -18.53 -43.96
C GLU A 325 -8.03 -19.86 -44.64
N GLY A 326 -8.34 -21.00 -44.02
CA GLY A 326 -8.20 -22.32 -44.61
C GLY A 326 -6.84 -22.97 -44.49
N LEU A 327 -5.96 -22.43 -43.63
CA LEU A 327 -4.66 -23.01 -43.35
C LEU A 327 -4.78 -24.26 -42.46
N GLY A 328 -3.99 -25.31 -42.81
CA GLY A 328 -3.96 -26.54 -42.03
C GLY A 328 -3.24 -26.38 -40.68
N GLU A 329 -3.53 -27.26 -39.69
CA GLU A 329 -2.93 -27.20 -38.35
C GLU A 329 -1.40 -27.10 -38.35
N GLY A 330 -0.73 -27.85 -39.23
CA GLY A 330 0.74 -27.84 -39.33
C GLY A 330 1.31 -26.50 -39.85
N GLU A 331 0.58 -25.83 -40.74
CA GLU A 331 0.96 -24.53 -41.28
C GLU A 331 0.75 -23.44 -40.21
N VAL A 332 -0.37 -23.50 -39.47
CA VAL A 332 -0.65 -22.61 -38.34
C VAL A 332 0.40 -22.73 -37.26
N GLU A 333 0.80 -23.96 -36.90
CA GLU A 333 1.87 -24.19 -35.92
C GLU A 333 3.20 -23.64 -36.41
N GLN A 334 3.53 -23.81 -37.70
CA GLN A 334 4.78 -23.29 -38.31
C GLN A 334 4.79 -21.75 -38.29
N ILE A 335 3.69 -21.10 -38.58
CA ILE A 335 3.55 -19.63 -38.52
C ILE A 335 3.70 -19.14 -37.10
N LEU A 336 3.02 -19.77 -36.14
CA LEU A 336 3.00 -19.33 -34.74
C LEU A 336 4.21 -19.80 -33.93
N SER A 337 5.11 -20.66 -34.50
CA SER A 337 6.24 -21.20 -33.75
C SER A 337 7.09 -20.13 -33.04
N PRO A 338 7.35 -18.92 -33.61
CA PRO A 338 8.14 -17.89 -32.89
C PRO A 338 7.44 -17.39 -31.61
N LEU A 339 6.12 -17.37 -31.60
CA LEU A 339 5.30 -17.02 -30.43
C LEU A 339 5.25 -18.18 -29.42
N LEU A 340 5.09 -19.42 -29.90
CA LEU A 340 5.02 -20.62 -29.06
C LEU A 340 6.35 -20.82 -28.30
N GLU A 341 7.48 -20.68 -28.99
CA GLU A 341 8.83 -20.86 -28.44
C GLU A 341 9.28 -19.67 -27.58
N HIS A 342 8.64 -18.50 -27.73
CA HIS A 342 9.06 -17.33 -26.98
C HIS A 342 8.85 -17.54 -25.48
N ARG A 343 9.91 -17.33 -24.72
CA ARG A 343 9.89 -17.31 -23.24
C ARG A 343 10.50 -15.99 -22.75
N ASP A 344 9.76 -15.33 -21.87
CA ASP A 344 10.26 -14.16 -21.19
C ASP A 344 11.38 -14.53 -20.21
N ARG A 345 12.30 -13.61 -19.98
CA ARG A 345 13.34 -13.80 -18.97
C ARG A 345 12.73 -13.79 -17.59
N PRO A 346 13.20 -14.65 -16.65
CA PRO A 346 12.74 -14.59 -15.27
C PRO A 346 13.09 -13.23 -14.68
N LYS A 347 12.09 -12.57 -14.12
CA LYS A 347 12.28 -11.27 -13.44
C LYS A 347 13.13 -11.49 -12.19
N PRO A 348 14.19 -10.70 -11.96
CA PRO A 348 15.01 -10.82 -10.77
C PRO A 348 14.19 -10.55 -9.51
N LEU A 349 14.41 -11.33 -8.45
CA LEU A 349 13.72 -11.18 -7.17
C LEU A 349 13.96 -9.80 -6.53
N LEU A 350 15.16 -9.25 -6.74
CA LEU A 350 15.56 -7.92 -6.29
C LEU A 350 16.46 -7.27 -7.34
N SER A 351 16.13 -6.05 -7.76
CA SER A 351 16.93 -5.30 -8.72
C SER A 351 16.77 -3.79 -8.50
N VAL A 352 17.77 -3.03 -8.95
CA VAL A 352 17.71 -1.55 -8.95
C VAL A 352 16.75 -1.10 -10.06
N LYS A 353 15.88 -0.13 -9.77
CA LYS A 353 14.82 0.35 -10.69
C LYS A 353 15.32 0.68 -12.10
N GLY A 354 16.42 1.41 -12.24
CA GLY A 354 16.97 1.75 -13.56
C GLY A 354 17.42 0.52 -14.38
N ARG A 355 17.79 -0.58 -13.73
CA ARG A 355 18.11 -1.84 -14.39
C ARG A 355 16.84 -2.59 -14.83
N VAL A 356 15.77 -2.51 -14.04
CA VAL A 356 14.47 -3.10 -14.39
C VAL A 356 13.90 -2.41 -15.63
N GLU A 357 13.88 -1.08 -15.66
CA GLU A 357 13.44 -0.31 -16.83
C GLU A 357 14.23 -0.66 -18.10
N SER A 358 15.54 -0.85 -17.98
CA SER A 358 16.36 -1.24 -19.12
C SER A 358 16.10 -2.68 -19.60
N LEU A 359 15.76 -3.59 -18.67
CA LEU A 359 15.37 -4.96 -18.99
C LEU A 359 13.99 -4.99 -19.65
N GLU A 360 13.03 -4.24 -19.14
CA GLU A 360 11.68 -4.15 -19.73
C GLU A 360 11.71 -3.58 -21.14
N ARG A 361 12.51 -2.54 -21.41
CA ARG A 361 12.70 -2.05 -22.79
C ARG A 361 13.25 -3.12 -23.72
N ARG A 362 14.24 -3.87 -23.27
CA ARG A 362 14.81 -4.98 -24.07
C ARG A 362 13.83 -6.12 -24.28
N ASP A 363 12.96 -6.39 -23.31
CA ASP A 363 11.94 -7.43 -23.44
C ASP A 363 10.82 -6.96 -24.40
N ILE A 364 10.42 -5.69 -24.36
CA ILE A 364 9.51 -5.07 -25.35
C ILE A 364 10.09 -5.19 -26.77
N GLU A 365 11.34 -4.79 -26.97
CA GLU A 365 12.03 -4.91 -28.27
C GLU A 365 12.12 -6.36 -28.77
N ARG A 366 12.32 -7.32 -27.87
CA ARG A 366 12.32 -8.75 -28.23
C ARG A 366 10.95 -9.24 -28.67
N ARG A 367 9.91 -8.87 -27.92
CA ARG A 367 8.53 -9.25 -28.23
C ARG A 367 8.08 -8.64 -29.55
N SER A 368 8.43 -7.38 -29.82
CA SER A 368 8.18 -6.73 -31.11
C SER A 368 8.83 -7.51 -32.26
N ARG A 369 10.09 -7.93 -32.12
CA ARG A 369 10.79 -8.76 -33.14
C ARG A 369 10.17 -10.16 -33.32
N VAL A 370 9.55 -10.70 -32.27
CA VAL A 370 8.81 -11.97 -32.39
C VAL A 370 7.56 -11.77 -33.22
N LEU A 371 6.83 -10.67 -32.99
CA LEU A 371 5.64 -10.32 -33.79
C LEU A 371 5.99 -10.03 -35.25
N GLU A 372 7.06 -9.29 -35.50
CA GLU A 372 7.55 -9.03 -36.86
C GLU A 372 7.79 -10.35 -37.62
N ARG A 373 8.44 -11.33 -36.99
CA ARG A 373 8.67 -12.66 -37.58
C ARG A 373 7.36 -13.45 -37.84
N VAL A 374 6.37 -13.30 -36.98
CA VAL A 374 5.06 -13.93 -37.21
C VAL A 374 4.37 -13.29 -38.40
N VAL A 375 4.36 -11.95 -38.47
CA VAL A 375 3.79 -11.22 -39.62
C VAL A 375 4.50 -11.58 -40.91
N GLU A 376 5.84 -11.62 -40.92
CA GLU A 376 6.63 -12.03 -42.06
C GLU A 376 6.28 -13.47 -42.54
N ARG A 377 6.07 -14.40 -41.62
CA ARG A 377 5.64 -15.75 -41.95
C ARG A 377 4.22 -15.83 -42.50
N ILE A 378 3.28 -15.02 -41.91
CA ILE A 378 1.94 -14.91 -42.45
C ILE A 378 2.00 -14.42 -43.90
N THR A 379 2.75 -13.36 -44.18
CA THR A 379 2.87 -12.83 -45.55
C THR A 379 3.54 -13.78 -46.52
N THR A 380 4.49 -14.58 -46.08
CA THR A 380 5.21 -15.52 -46.96
C THR A 380 4.46 -16.82 -47.22
N LEU A 381 3.72 -17.34 -46.27
CA LEU A 381 2.99 -18.63 -46.36
C LEU A 381 1.57 -18.49 -46.85
N SER A 382 0.88 -17.38 -46.53
CA SER A 382 -0.53 -17.19 -46.90
C SER A 382 -0.78 -16.83 -48.35
N HIS A 383 0.23 -16.59 -49.17
CA HIS A 383 0.10 -16.11 -50.56
C HIS A 383 -0.87 -14.93 -50.75
N ILE A 384 -1.23 -14.25 -49.69
CA ILE A 384 -2.09 -13.09 -49.70
C ILE A 384 -1.22 -11.90 -50.14
N PRO A 385 -1.39 -11.36 -51.36
CA PRO A 385 -0.70 -10.12 -51.73
C PRO A 385 -1.35 -9.01 -50.90
N ILE A 386 -0.74 -8.68 -49.77
CA ILE A 386 -1.08 -7.42 -49.07
C ILE A 386 -0.57 -6.30 -49.98
N SER A 387 -1.45 -5.78 -50.84
CA SER A 387 -1.16 -4.58 -51.60
C SER A 387 -1.03 -3.44 -50.60
N VAL A 388 0.20 -3.03 -50.37
CA VAL A 388 0.57 -1.88 -49.49
C VAL A 388 -0.02 -0.55 -50.04
N GLU A 389 -0.59 -0.55 -51.24
CA GLU A 389 -1.12 0.64 -51.92
C GLU A 389 -2.46 1.16 -51.36
N GLU A 390 -3.21 0.39 -50.55
CA GLU A 390 -4.50 0.87 -50.02
C GLU A 390 -4.41 1.59 -48.66
N VAL A 391 -3.26 1.66 -48.03
CA VAL A 391 -3.09 2.34 -46.71
C VAL A 391 -2.70 3.83 -46.85
N GLU A 392 -2.16 4.23 -47.99
CA GLU A 392 -1.79 5.64 -48.22
C GLU A 392 -2.90 6.51 -48.84
N ALA A 393 -4.08 5.96 -49.14
CA ALA A 393 -5.18 6.69 -49.79
C ALA A 393 -6.42 6.93 -48.91
N ARG A 394 -6.27 6.88 -47.58
CA ARG A 394 -7.33 7.31 -46.64
C ARG A 394 -6.72 8.17 -45.50
#